data_516da26060f9cb15a77201a7c10ea4f8
#
_entry.id   516da26060f9cb15a77201a7c10ea4f8
#
_cell.length_a   1.000
_cell.length_b   1.000
_cell.length_c   1.000
_cell.angle_alpha   90.00
_cell.angle_beta   90.00
_cell.angle_gamma   90.00
#
_symmetry.space_group_name_H-M   'P 1'
#
loop_
_entity.id
_entity.type
_entity.pdbx_description
1 polymer ?
#
loop_
_entity_poly.entity_id
_entity_poly.type
_entity_poly.pdbx_seq_one_letter_code
_entity_poly.pdbx_strand_id
1 'polypeptide(L)'
;ANAGNVQYTLKGIKGFFWKGFLYKLEKNFAHKLVVLLSNLKIVPKIEIKFLTNSVIAKYTKKKNIFNYLRLSQVKETMLVNSRSFDIFKNDTPEVNENQIVLLDEMLNTSEWSRFRNPIHRDKINEHYFKLTKLLRALSNMFDKEIVICLHPKDDFDLKKKYFEDFRVVQHKTRENICKSFIVLFFESSAIIDALLLRKKMITIISKVMDQNQIDGGLHYHKHAGIMIINIDQNLNFEKEDFLKQLDEITKKYNYYINTYITP
;
A
#
# COMPACT_ATOMS: atom_id res chain seq x y z
N ALA A 1 -23.82 -0.03 -24.10
CA ALA A 1 -23.47 0.62 -22.85
C ALA A 1 -22.41 1.70 -23.15
N ASN A 2 -22.78 2.98 -23.02
CA ASN A 2 -21.95 4.12 -23.39
C ASN A 2 -20.91 4.41 -22.31
N ALA A 3 -19.63 4.35 -22.69
CA ALA A 3 -18.53 4.91 -21.91
C ALA A 3 -18.60 6.44 -22.00
N GLY A 4 -18.95 7.11 -20.91
CA GLY A 4 -18.98 8.56 -20.83
C GLY A 4 -17.56 9.13 -20.86
N ASN A 5 -17.21 9.81 -21.94
CA ASN A 5 -16.01 10.61 -22.08
C ASN A 5 -16.07 11.81 -21.12
N VAL A 6 -15.24 11.78 -20.09
CA VAL A 6 -14.99 12.97 -19.25
C VAL A 6 -13.97 13.84 -19.98
N GLN A 7 -14.44 14.92 -20.60
CA GLN A 7 -13.56 15.96 -21.15
C GLN A 7 -12.96 16.77 -20.01
N TYR A 8 -11.67 16.58 -19.76
CA TYR A 8 -10.88 17.47 -18.92
C TYR A 8 -10.48 18.72 -19.70
N THR A 9 -10.84 19.90 -19.22
CA THR A 9 -10.48 21.16 -19.85
C THR A 9 -8.97 21.42 -19.75
N LEU A 10 -8.33 21.57 -20.87
CA LEU A 10 -6.87 21.66 -21.08
C LEU A 10 -6.15 22.85 -20.38
N LYS A 11 -6.87 23.82 -19.78
CA LYS A 11 -6.25 25.01 -19.16
C LYS A 11 -5.60 24.76 -17.80
N GLY A 12 -6.03 23.75 -17.02
CA GLY A 12 -5.39 23.39 -15.74
C GLY A 12 -4.17 22.49 -15.87
N ILE A 13 -4.04 21.80 -17.00
CA ILE A 13 -3.05 20.75 -17.22
C ILE A 13 -1.66 21.31 -17.54
N LYS A 14 -1.56 22.46 -18.22
CA LYS A 14 -0.26 23.03 -18.62
C LYS A 14 0.65 23.40 -17.44
N GLY A 15 0.12 24.01 -16.38
CA GLY A 15 0.92 24.41 -15.22
C GLY A 15 1.40 23.21 -14.37
N PHE A 16 0.62 22.15 -14.32
CA PHE A 16 0.95 20.94 -13.56
C PHE A 16 2.00 20.08 -14.29
N PHE A 17 1.89 19.98 -15.62
CA PHE A 17 2.88 19.25 -16.44
C PHE A 17 4.28 19.90 -16.36
N TRP A 18 4.37 21.21 -16.37
CA TRP A 18 5.66 21.92 -16.28
C TRP A 18 6.33 21.76 -14.91
N LYS A 19 5.60 21.85 -13.80
CA LYS A 19 6.16 21.61 -12.45
C LYS A 19 6.65 20.17 -12.28
N GLY A 20 5.86 19.19 -12.69
CA GLY A 20 6.26 17.78 -12.65
C GLY A 20 7.41 17.45 -13.60
N PHE A 21 7.46 18.08 -14.78
CA PHE A 21 8.53 17.93 -15.75
C PHE A 21 9.84 18.57 -15.26
N LEU A 22 9.79 19.79 -14.71
CA LEU A 22 10.95 20.46 -14.12
C LEU A 22 11.48 19.67 -12.91
N TYR A 23 10.62 19.20 -12.03
CA TYR A 23 11.01 18.34 -10.89
C TYR A 23 11.69 17.04 -11.37
N LYS A 24 11.15 16.39 -12.42
CA LYS A 24 11.80 15.21 -13.02
C LYS A 24 13.11 15.53 -13.69
N LEU A 25 13.23 16.71 -14.34
CA LEU A 25 14.48 17.18 -14.94
C LEU A 25 15.53 17.48 -13.87
N GLU A 26 15.19 18.20 -12.81
CA GLU A 26 16.08 18.49 -11.69
C GLU A 26 16.56 17.22 -11.01
N LYS A 27 15.64 16.28 -10.70
CA LYS A 27 15.96 14.99 -10.10
C LYS A 27 16.86 14.13 -11.00
N ASN A 28 16.61 14.12 -12.31
CA ASN A 28 17.42 13.39 -13.27
C ASN A 28 18.78 14.05 -13.48
N PHE A 29 18.85 15.38 -13.47
CA PHE A 29 20.11 16.13 -13.61
C PHE A 29 20.99 15.94 -12.37
N ALA A 30 20.44 16.14 -11.17
CA ALA A 30 21.18 15.91 -9.92
C ALA A 30 21.72 14.47 -9.85
N HIS A 31 20.90 13.49 -10.28
CA HIS A 31 21.34 12.10 -10.32
C HIS A 31 22.47 11.86 -11.33
N LYS A 32 22.36 12.41 -12.56
CA LYS A 32 23.43 12.32 -13.57
C LYS A 32 24.74 12.98 -13.08
N LEU A 33 24.60 14.11 -12.40
CA LEU A 33 25.74 14.81 -11.81
C LEU A 33 26.44 13.96 -10.74
N VAL A 34 25.68 13.37 -9.82
CA VAL A 34 26.24 12.46 -8.80
C VAL A 34 26.94 11.26 -9.44
N VAL A 35 26.36 10.67 -10.50
CA VAL A 35 26.99 9.58 -11.25
C VAL A 35 28.31 10.03 -11.88
N LEU A 36 28.33 11.19 -12.53
CA LEU A 36 29.53 11.76 -13.14
C LEU A 36 30.62 12.01 -12.08
N LEU A 37 30.27 12.68 -10.99
CA LEU A 37 31.18 12.98 -9.90
C LEU A 37 31.73 11.71 -9.21
N SER A 38 30.92 10.67 -9.11
CA SER A 38 31.35 9.38 -8.58
C SER A 38 32.32 8.66 -9.52
N ASN A 39 32.08 8.73 -10.84
CA ASN A 39 33.02 8.18 -11.83
C ASN A 39 34.36 8.93 -11.87
N LEU A 40 34.32 10.23 -11.60
CA LEU A 40 35.51 11.07 -11.44
C LEU A 40 36.18 10.92 -10.07
N LYS A 41 35.66 10.01 -9.20
CA LYS A 41 36.15 9.77 -7.82
C LYS A 41 36.04 10.99 -6.89
N ILE A 42 35.23 11.99 -7.25
CA ILE A 42 34.95 13.17 -6.41
C ILE A 42 33.93 12.83 -5.32
N VAL A 43 32.95 11.98 -5.65
CA VAL A 43 31.97 11.46 -4.69
C VAL A 43 32.23 9.97 -4.48
N PRO A 44 32.30 9.47 -3.24
CA PRO A 44 32.55 8.05 -2.97
C PRO A 44 31.41 7.18 -3.51
N LYS A 45 31.76 5.97 -3.95
CA LYS A 45 30.76 4.96 -4.30
C LYS A 45 30.10 4.42 -3.04
N ILE A 46 28.83 4.01 -3.17
CA ILE A 46 28.12 3.28 -2.12
C ILE A 46 28.83 1.93 -1.93
N GLU A 47 29.29 1.65 -0.72
CA GLU A 47 30.04 0.42 -0.47
C GLU A 47 29.14 -0.81 -0.52
N ILE A 48 28.05 -0.77 0.26
CA ILE A 48 27.11 -1.89 0.36
C ILE A 48 25.70 -1.38 0.14
N LYS A 49 24.93 -2.11 -0.68
CA LYS A 49 23.51 -1.89 -0.87
C LYS A 49 22.75 -3.13 -0.42
N PHE A 50 21.87 -2.96 0.55
CA PHE A 50 20.95 -4.01 0.99
C PHE A 50 19.69 -4.01 0.13
N LEU A 51 19.29 -5.18 -0.35
CA LEU A 51 18.06 -5.40 -1.11
C LEU A 51 17.28 -6.53 -0.46
N THR A 52 15.98 -6.30 -0.26
CA THR A 52 15.10 -7.30 0.35
C THR A 52 14.62 -8.36 -0.65
N ASN A 53 15.00 -8.27 -1.92
CA ASN A 53 14.47 -9.15 -2.94
C ASN A 53 15.37 -9.26 -4.19
N SER A 54 15.59 -10.49 -4.64
CA SER A 54 16.35 -10.80 -5.84
C SER A 54 15.65 -10.33 -7.13
N VAL A 55 14.31 -10.25 -7.15
CA VAL A 55 13.53 -9.77 -8.30
C VAL A 55 13.73 -8.28 -8.47
N ILE A 56 13.71 -7.49 -7.39
CA ILE A 56 14.04 -6.06 -7.43
C ILE A 56 15.45 -5.88 -7.96
N ALA A 57 16.40 -6.72 -7.54
CA ALA A 57 17.77 -6.69 -8.05
C ALA A 57 17.84 -6.99 -9.56
N LYS A 58 17.06 -7.96 -10.07
CA LYS A 58 16.97 -8.29 -11.49
C LYS A 58 16.25 -7.20 -12.30
N TYR A 59 15.17 -6.63 -11.78
CA TYR A 59 14.44 -5.54 -12.45
C TYR A 59 15.25 -4.26 -12.53
N THR A 60 16.03 -3.93 -11.50
CA THR A 60 16.93 -2.78 -11.54
C THR A 60 18.06 -2.96 -12.56
N LYS A 61 18.47 -4.19 -12.86
CA LYS A 61 19.48 -4.48 -13.90
C LYS A 61 18.95 -4.37 -15.33
N LYS A 62 17.67 -4.63 -15.58
CA LYS A 62 17.17 -4.88 -16.95
C LYS A 62 16.45 -3.73 -17.64
N LYS A 63 15.95 -2.72 -16.97
CA LYS A 63 14.92 -1.83 -17.57
C LYS A 63 15.30 -0.36 -17.79
N ASN A 64 16.43 0.11 -17.30
CA ASN A 64 16.75 1.52 -17.51
C ASN A 64 18.25 1.76 -17.38
N ILE A 65 18.85 2.42 -18.35
CA ILE A 65 20.26 2.82 -18.32
C ILE A 65 20.60 3.64 -17.06
N PHE A 66 19.61 4.39 -16.51
CA PHE A 66 19.77 5.11 -15.26
C PHE A 66 19.79 4.19 -14.02
N ASN A 67 19.09 3.07 -14.03
CA ASN A 67 19.17 2.09 -12.96
C ASN A 67 20.48 1.28 -13.04
N TYR A 68 20.97 1.03 -14.23
CA TYR A 68 22.28 0.44 -14.44
C TYR A 68 23.40 1.35 -13.91
N LEU A 69 23.35 2.63 -14.21
CA LEU A 69 24.31 3.61 -13.69
C LEU A 69 24.24 3.73 -12.16
N ARG A 70 23.03 3.63 -11.55
CA ARG A 70 22.86 3.58 -10.11
C ARG A 70 23.52 2.34 -9.48
N LEU A 71 23.44 1.19 -10.11
CA LEU A 71 24.05 -0.04 -9.64
C LEU A 71 25.57 -0.05 -9.86
N SER A 72 26.07 0.59 -10.91
CA SER A 72 27.52 0.72 -11.16
C SER A 72 28.25 1.55 -10.08
N GLN A 73 27.48 2.31 -9.27
CA GLN A 73 28.01 3.08 -8.15
C GLN A 73 28.04 2.30 -6.82
N VAL A 74 27.53 1.07 -6.82
CA VAL A 74 27.50 0.19 -5.64
C VAL A 74 28.63 -0.81 -5.78
N LYS A 75 29.50 -0.92 -4.78
CA LYS A 75 30.58 -1.91 -4.78
C LYS A 75 30.03 -3.30 -4.55
N GLU A 76 29.12 -3.46 -3.62
CA GLU A 76 28.55 -4.73 -3.23
C GLU A 76 27.02 -4.62 -3.01
N THR A 77 26.30 -5.69 -3.38
CA THR A 77 24.86 -5.81 -3.12
C THR A 77 24.61 -7.07 -2.30
N MET A 78 24.03 -6.89 -1.12
CA MET A 78 23.65 -7.98 -0.22
C MET A 78 22.13 -8.15 -0.23
N LEU A 79 21.68 -9.40 -0.34
CA LEU A 79 20.28 -9.75 -0.15
C LEU A 79 20.03 -9.95 1.35
N VAL A 80 18.98 -9.32 1.85
CA VAL A 80 18.56 -9.42 3.25
C VAL A 80 17.06 -9.70 3.31
N ASN A 81 16.62 -10.31 4.38
CA ASN A 81 15.19 -10.47 4.63
C ASN A 81 14.53 -9.10 4.89
N SER A 82 13.23 -9.01 4.63
CA SER A 82 12.46 -7.90 5.18
C SER A 82 12.39 -8.01 6.71
N ARG A 83 12.31 -6.86 7.40
CA ARG A 83 12.14 -6.84 8.87
C ARG A 83 10.94 -7.68 9.33
N SER A 84 9.83 -7.58 8.61
CA SER A 84 8.61 -8.37 8.92
C SER A 84 8.86 -9.87 8.81
N PHE A 85 9.66 -10.32 7.83
CA PHE A 85 10.00 -11.73 7.68
C PHE A 85 10.90 -12.22 8.83
N ASP A 86 11.90 -11.46 9.22
CA ASP A 86 12.79 -11.82 10.35
C ASP A 86 12.01 -11.91 11.65
N ILE A 87 11.11 -10.96 11.92
CA ILE A 87 10.24 -11.01 13.10
C ILE A 87 9.30 -12.22 13.02
N PHE A 88 8.69 -12.49 11.87
CA PHE A 88 7.81 -13.65 11.70
C PHE A 88 8.53 -14.97 11.94
N LYS A 89 9.77 -15.11 11.49
CA LYS A 89 10.58 -16.33 11.68
C LYS A 89 10.94 -16.57 13.16
N ASN A 90 11.19 -15.50 13.91
CA ASN A 90 11.66 -15.59 15.29
C ASN A 90 10.56 -15.54 16.33
N ASP A 91 9.41 -14.96 15.98
CA ASP A 91 8.27 -14.75 16.88
C ASP A 91 6.98 -14.94 16.09
N THR A 92 6.48 -16.18 16.09
CA THR A 92 5.19 -16.49 15.49
C THR A 92 4.10 -16.26 16.55
N PRO A 93 3.35 -15.16 16.46
CA PRO A 93 2.35 -14.84 17.45
C PRO A 93 1.19 -15.82 17.39
N GLU A 94 0.49 -15.95 18.52
CA GLU A 94 -0.77 -16.68 18.57
C GLU A 94 -1.77 -16.09 17.58
N VAL A 95 -2.25 -16.92 16.66
CA VAL A 95 -3.24 -16.55 15.66
C VAL A 95 -4.63 -16.78 16.21
N ASN A 96 -5.38 -15.69 16.37
CA ASN A 96 -6.78 -15.70 16.72
C ASN A 96 -7.57 -14.96 15.65
N GLU A 97 -8.76 -15.46 15.27
CA GLU A 97 -9.54 -14.91 14.15
C GLU A 97 -10.87 -14.29 14.63
N ASN A 98 -10.82 -13.47 15.67
CA ASN A 98 -11.99 -12.90 16.33
C ASN A 98 -12.41 -11.50 15.83
N GLN A 99 -11.62 -10.86 14.98
CA GLN A 99 -11.87 -9.49 14.53
C GLN A 99 -11.59 -9.29 13.03
N ILE A 100 -12.13 -8.21 12.46
CA ILE A 100 -11.80 -7.70 11.13
C ILE A 100 -10.98 -6.44 11.34
N VAL A 101 -9.84 -6.33 10.67
CA VAL A 101 -8.92 -5.19 10.82
C VAL A 101 -8.94 -4.33 9.58
N LEU A 102 -9.10 -3.02 9.75
CA LEU A 102 -8.82 -2.03 8.73
C LEU A 102 -7.47 -1.37 9.00
N LEU A 103 -6.57 -1.40 8.04
CA LEU A 103 -5.37 -0.57 8.00
C LEU A 103 -5.73 0.74 7.32
N ASP A 104 -6.04 1.76 8.11
CA ASP A 104 -6.53 3.05 7.58
C ASP A 104 -5.41 3.87 6.95
N GLU A 105 -5.79 4.75 6.04
CA GLU A 105 -4.88 5.61 5.31
C GLU A 105 -4.90 7.05 5.83
N MET A 106 -3.73 7.71 5.78
CA MET A 106 -3.56 9.10 6.19
C MET A 106 -4.12 10.08 5.14
N LEU A 107 -5.44 10.16 4.98
CA LEU A 107 -6.04 11.15 4.07
C LEU A 107 -5.90 12.57 4.64
N ASN A 108 -5.44 13.51 3.81
CA ASN A 108 -5.30 14.95 4.14
C ASN A 108 -4.48 15.30 5.39
N THR A 109 -3.56 14.43 5.80
CA THR A 109 -2.58 14.80 6.83
C THR A 109 -1.54 15.79 6.27
N SER A 110 -0.76 16.40 7.15
CA SER A 110 0.36 17.26 6.75
C SER A 110 1.39 16.51 5.89
N GLU A 111 1.55 15.22 6.11
CA GLU A 111 2.44 14.36 5.30
C GLU A 111 1.82 14.06 3.93
N TRP A 112 0.52 13.81 3.86
CA TRP A 112 -0.22 13.66 2.62
C TRP A 112 -0.07 14.89 1.72
N SER A 113 -0.28 16.10 2.26
CA SER A 113 -0.22 17.35 1.50
C SER A 113 1.17 17.70 0.95
N ARG A 114 2.24 17.09 1.45
CA ARG A 114 3.58 17.25 0.89
C ARG A 114 3.75 16.60 -0.49
N PHE A 115 3.00 15.54 -0.76
CA PHE A 115 3.18 14.72 -1.96
C PHE A 115 1.93 14.65 -2.84
N ARG A 116 0.79 15.04 -2.33
CA ARG A 116 -0.53 14.92 -2.97
C ARG A 116 -1.36 16.19 -2.81
N ASN A 117 -2.26 16.41 -3.75
CA ASN A 117 -3.19 17.55 -3.64
C ASN A 117 -4.16 17.31 -2.49
N PRO A 118 -4.52 18.37 -1.73
CA PRO A 118 -5.55 18.26 -0.70
C PRO A 118 -6.88 17.80 -1.29
N ILE A 119 -7.52 16.86 -0.61
CA ILE A 119 -8.84 16.36 -0.97
C ILE A 119 -9.88 17.27 -0.29
N HIS A 120 -10.89 17.69 -1.04
CA HIS A 120 -11.98 18.50 -0.48
C HIS A 120 -12.70 17.76 0.66
N ARG A 121 -13.07 18.47 1.72
CA ARG A 121 -13.64 17.89 2.94
C ARG A 121 -14.88 17.03 2.67
N ASP A 122 -15.76 17.46 1.77
CA ASP A 122 -16.98 16.71 1.46
C ASP A 122 -16.68 15.35 0.83
N LYS A 123 -15.63 15.26 -0.01
CA LYS A 123 -15.19 13.99 -0.59
C LYS A 123 -14.61 13.05 0.46
N ILE A 124 -13.94 13.60 1.47
CA ILE A 124 -13.43 12.83 2.60
C ILE A 124 -14.58 12.30 3.44
N ASN A 125 -15.55 13.14 3.75
CA ASN A 125 -16.74 12.75 4.50
C ASN A 125 -17.52 11.66 3.76
N GLU A 126 -17.71 11.81 2.44
CA GLU A 126 -18.35 10.79 1.59
C GLU A 126 -17.57 9.48 1.61
N HIS A 127 -16.23 9.55 1.53
CA HIS A 127 -15.37 8.37 1.60
C HIS A 127 -15.54 7.61 2.91
N TYR A 128 -15.42 8.29 4.07
CA TYR A 128 -15.59 7.64 5.37
C TYR A 128 -17.01 7.14 5.59
N PHE A 129 -18.02 7.83 5.10
CA PHE A 129 -19.40 7.33 5.14
C PHE A 129 -19.56 6.01 4.39
N LYS A 130 -19.02 5.90 3.17
CA LYS A 130 -19.06 4.65 2.38
C LYS A 130 -18.23 3.54 3.03
N LEU A 131 -17.05 3.90 3.53
CA LEU A 131 -16.14 2.97 4.20
C LEU A 131 -16.80 2.39 5.47
N THR A 132 -17.37 3.22 6.33
CA THR A 132 -18.07 2.75 7.54
C THR A 132 -19.30 1.91 7.21
N LYS A 133 -20.01 2.20 6.12
CA LYS A 133 -21.10 1.33 5.64
C LYS A 133 -20.58 -0.07 5.23
N LEU A 134 -19.46 -0.15 4.51
CA LEU A 134 -18.82 -1.43 4.19
C LEU A 134 -18.41 -2.17 5.46
N LEU A 135 -17.77 -1.49 6.41
CA LEU A 135 -17.29 -2.09 7.65
C LEU A 135 -18.44 -2.68 8.49
N ARG A 136 -19.55 -1.94 8.63
CA ARG A 136 -20.77 -2.46 9.31
C ARG A 136 -21.34 -3.68 8.60
N ALA A 137 -21.38 -3.66 7.25
CA ALA A 137 -21.86 -4.79 6.47
C ALA A 137 -21.00 -6.05 6.70
N LEU A 138 -19.67 -5.90 6.71
CA LEU A 138 -18.74 -7.02 6.99
C LEU A 138 -18.82 -7.48 8.45
N SER A 139 -18.94 -6.56 9.42
CA SER A 139 -19.14 -6.90 10.82
C SER A 139 -20.38 -7.75 11.01
N ASN A 140 -21.52 -7.33 10.46
CA ASN A 140 -22.79 -8.06 10.54
C ASN A 140 -22.73 -9.41 9.80
N MET A 141 -22.09 -9.45 8.62
CA MET A 141 -21.98 -10.68 7.83
C MET A 141 -21.20 -11.77 8.55
N PHE A 142 -20.12 -11.39 9.24
CA PHE A 142 -19.21 -12.35 9.86
C PHE A 142 -19.36 -12.46 11.39
N ASP A 143 -20.18 -11.62 11.99
CA ASP A 143 -20.35 -11.51 13.45
C ASP A 143 -18.98 -11.29 14.14
N LYS A 144 -18.25 -10.27 13.68
CA LYS A 144 -16.92 -9.95 14.17
C LYS A 144 -16.74 -8.46 14.43
N GLU A 145 -16.00 -8.15 15.49
CA GLU A 145 -15.60 -6.77 15.82
C GLU A 145 -14.74 -6.16 14.70
N ILE A 146 -14.96 -4.89 14.41
CA ILE A 146 -14.08 -4.10 13.53
C ILE A 146 -13.06 -3.36 14.39
N VAL A 147 -11.78 -3.49 14.01
CA VAL A 147 -10.67 -2.75 14.62
C VAL A 147 -9.99 -1.91 13.55
N ILE A 148 -9.95 -0.61 13.77
CA ILE A 148 -9.30 0.35 12.88
C ILE A 148 -7.88 0.61 13.38
N CYS A 149 -6.88 0.19 12.62
CA CYS A 149 -5.47 0.45 12.89
C CYS A 149 -5.02 1.70 12.14
N LEU A 150 -4.83 2.79 12.86
CA LEU A 150 -4.37 4.05 12.31
C LEU A 150 -2.86 4.02 12.06
N HIS A 151 -2.44 4.78 11.06
CA HIS A 151 -1.03 5.04 10.86
C HIS A 151 -0.44 5.80 12.07
N PRO A 152 0.83 5.54 12.49
CA PRO A 152 1.42 6.18 13.67
C PRO A 152 1.47 7.71 13.65
N LYS A 153 1.39 8.33 12.48
CA LYS A 153 1.41 9.79 12.30
C LYS A 153 0.03 10.39 12.03
N ASP A 154 -1.02 9.59 12.12
CA ASP A 154 -2.38 10.07 11.90
C ASP A 154 -2.93 10.84 13.09
N ASP A 155 -3.93 11.68 12.85
CA ASP A 155 -4.68 12.40 13.90
C ASP A 155 -5.72 11.45 14.50
N PHE A 156 -5.40 10.92 15.68
CA PHE A 156 -6.24 9.96 16.38
C PHE A 156 -7.64 10.52 16.70
N ASP A 157 -7.72 11.77 17.20
CA ASP A 157 -8.99 12.35 17.64
C ASP A 157 -9.90 12.68 16.45
N LEU A 158 -9.31 13.14 15.35
CA LEU A 158 -10.04 13.36 14.11
C LEU A 158 -10.58 12.05 13.53
N LYS A 159 -9.73 11.02 13.46
CA LYS A 159 -10.11 9.72 12.92
C LYS A 159 -11.15 9.01 13.77
N LYS A 160 -11.04 9.11 15.09
CA LYS A 160 -12.03 8.55 16.01
C LYS A 160 -13.44 9.09 15.75
N LYS A 161 -13.59 10.34 15.29
CA LYS A 161 -14.90 10.91 14.92
C LYS A 161 -15.51 10.25 13.68
N TYR A 162 -14.70 9.83 12.71
CA TYR A 162 -15.19 9.10 11.55
C TYR A 162 -15.54 7.64 11.87
N PHE A 163 -14.88 7.07 12.88
CA PHE A 163 -14.99 5.66 13.25
C PHE A 163 -15.58 5.48 14.66
N GLU A 164 -16.54 6.32 15.06
CA GLU A 164 -17.11 6.34 16.43
C GLU A 164 -17.71 4.99 16.86
N ASP A 165 -18.25 4.20 15.91
CA ASP A 165 -18.84 2.89 16.18
C ASP A 165 -17.81 1.74 16.31
N PHE A 166 -16.54 2.03 16.06
CA PHE A 166 -15.51 1.01 15.97
C PHE A 166 -14.39 1.23 16.97
N ARG A 167 -13.71 0.15 17.30
CA ARG A 167 -12.49 0.24 18.11
C ARG A 167 -11.34 0.80 17.27
N VAL A 168 -10.85 1.98 17.64
CA VAL A 168 -9.72 2.65 16.98
C VAL A 168 -8.46 2.44 17.81
N VAL A 169 -7.37 2.03 17.17
CA VAL A 169 -6.07 1.81 17.81
C VAL A 169 -4.94 2.41 16.98
N GLN A 170 -3.86 2.79 17.66
CA GLN A 170 -2.64 3.29 17.03
C GLN A 170 -1.43 2.55 17.62
N HIS A 171 -0.36 2.35 16.85
CA HIS A 171 0.86 1.66 17.23
C HIS A 171 0.75 0.14 17.54
N LYS A 172 -0.42 -0.48 17.34
CA LYS A 172 -0.68 -1.92 17.61
C LYS A 172 -1.06 -2.70 16.35
N THR A 173 -0.60 -2.27 15.19
CA THR A 173 -1.02 -2.84 13.89
C THR A 173 -0.74 -4.33 13.79
N ARG A 174 0.50 -4.77 14.08
CA ARG A 174 0.88 -6.18 13.99
C ARG A 174 0.07 -7.07 14.95
N GLU A 175 -0.08 -6.65 16.20
CA GLU A 175 -0.87 -7.37 17.20
C GLU A 175 -2.31 -7.61 16.71
N ASN A 176 -2.93 -6.57 16.12
CA ASN A 176 -4.29 -6.69 15.61
C ASN A 176 -4.37 -7.52 14.31
N ILE A 177 -3.37 -7.45 13.43
CA ILE A 177 -3.29 -8.34 12.26
C ILE A 177 -3.25 -9.81 12.71
N CYS A 178 -2.49 -10.16 13.75
CA CYS A 178 -2.45 -11.53 14.27
C CYS A 178 -3.82 -12.04 14.70
N LYS A 179 -4.65 -11.19 15.31
CA LYS A 179 -6.00 -11.49 15.77
C LYS A 179 -7.08 -11.36 14.70
N SER A 180 -6.70 -11.00 13.47
CA SER A 180 -7.69 -10.76 12.42
C SER A 180 -8.13 -12.02 11.70
N PHE A 181 -9.42 -12.07 11.37
CA PHE A 181 -10.02 -12.97 10.39
C PHE A 181 -9.86 -12.45 8.96
N ILE A 182 -10.09 -11.12 8.77
CA ILE A 182 -9.89 -10.41 7.51
C ILE A 182 -9.08 -9.15 7.79
N VAL A 183 -8.15 -8.81 6.88
CA VAL A 183 -7.42 -7.53 6.85
C VAL A 183 -7.86 -6.74 5.64
N LEU A 184 -8.44 -5.57 5.90
CA LEU A 184 -8.79 -4.56 4.90
C LEU A 184 -7.67 -3.52 4.84
N PHE A 185 -7.30 -3.08 3.66
CA PHE A 185 -6.26 -2.06 3.52
C PHE A 185 -6.41 -1.27 2.21
N PHE A 186 -5.81 -0.10 2.15
CA PHE A 186 -5.68 0.72 0.95
C PHE A 186 -4.29 0.53 0.34
N GLU A 187 -3.30 1.21 0.90
CA GLU A 187 -1.88 1.09 0.57
C GLU A 187 -1.11 1.08 1.89
N SER A 188 -0.61 -0.07 2.30
CA SER A 188 0.10 -0.19 3.58
C SER A 188 1.25 -1.18 3.50
N SER A 189 2.41 -0.82 4.02
CA SER A 189 3.54 -1.76 4.16
C SER A 189 3.27 -2.87 5.19
N ALA A 190 2.35 -2.66 6.12
CA ALA A 190 1.98 -3.65 7.14
C ALA A 190 1.27 -4.89 6.56
N ILE A 191 0.85 -4.85 5.29
CA ILE A 191 0.28 -6.02 4.61
C ILE A 191 1.27 -7.19 4.50
N ILE A 192 2.58 -6.93 4.59
CA ILE A 192 3.60 -7.99 4.61
C ILE A 192 3.38 -8.92 5.81
N ASP A 193 3.03 -8.36 6.97
CA ASP A 193 2.69 -9.16 8.15
C ASP A 193 1.45 -10.03 7.91
N ALA A 194 0.42 -9.46 7.27
CA ALA A 194 -0.80 -10.20 6.94
C ALA A 194 -0.56 -11.31 5.90
N LEU A 195 0.30 -11.07 4.90
CA LEU A 195 0.71 -12.08 3.92
C LEU A 195 1.46 -13.24 4.58
N LEU A 196 2.44 -12.93 5.43
CA LEU A 196 3.24 -13.95 6.15
C LEU A 196 2.37 -14.79 7.09
N LEU A 197 1.39 -14.17 7.74
CA LEU A 197 0.40 -14.83 8.61
C LEU A 197 -0.76 -15.47 7.83
N ARG A 198 -0.75 -15.42 6.49
CA ARG A 198 -1.78 -15.99 5.59
C ARG A 198 -3.19 -15.52 5.90
N LYS A 199 -3.33 -14.27 6.32
CA LYS A 199 -4.65 -13.69 6.61
C LYS A 199 -5.45 -13.48 5.33
N LYS A 200 -6.77 -13.61 5.40
CA LYS A 200 -7.67 -13.20 4.33
C LYS A 200 -7.55 -11.70 4.13
N MET A 201 -7.28 -11.26 2.90
CA MET A 201 -6.95 -9.86 2.64
C MET A 201 -7.82 -9.27 1.54
N ILE A 202 -8.19 -8.02 1.72
CA ILE A 202 -8.98 -7.24 0.77
C ILE A 202 -8.36 -5.86 0.63
N THR A 203 -8.01 -5.46 -0.59
CA THR A 203 -7.65 -4.08 -0.88
C THR A 203 -8.89 -3.27 -1.20
N ILE A 204 -8.98 -2.10 -0.60
CA ILE A 204 -10.07 -1.15 -0.84
C ILE A 204 -9.59 -0.09 -1.81
N ILE A 205 -10.39 0.23 -2.81
CA ILE A 205 -10.18 1.36 -3.71
C ILE A 205 -11.36 2.33 -3.63
N SER A 206 -11.06 3.61 -3.86
CA SER A 206 -12.02 4.70 -3.80
C SER A 206 -11.62 5.81 -4.75
N LYS A 207 -12.59 6.59 -5.23
CA LYS A 207 -12.37 7.76 -6.10
C LYS A 207 -11.57 8.91 -5.46
N VAL A 208 -11.35 8.88 -4.14
CA VAL A 208 -10.49 9.86 -3.46
C VAL A 208 -9.01 9.49 -3.55
N MET A 209 -8.69 8.26 -3.91
CA MET A 209 -7.33 7.78 -4.07
C MET A 209 -6.71 8.32 -5.37
N ASP A 210 -5.42 8.59 -5.33
CA ASP A 210 -4.68 8.89 -6.55
C ASP A 210 -4.35 7.61 -7.35
N GLN A 211 -3.89 7.78 -8.59
CA GLN A 211 -3.61 6.66 -9.47
C GLN A 211 -2.53 5.73 -8.91
N ASN A 212 -1.51 6.24 -8.21
CA ASN A 212 -0.45 5.40 -7.65
C ASN A 212 -0.98 4.47 -6.55
N GLN A 213 -1.92 4.96 -5.73
CA GLN A 213 -2.58 4.16 -4.69
C GLN A 213 -3.45 3.06 -5.31
N ILE A 214 -4.22 3.40 -6.36
CA ILE A 214 -5.02 2.44 -7.11
C ILE A 214 -4.10 1.40 -7.75
N ASP A 215 -3.02 1.81 -8.39
CA ASP A 215 -2.03 0.92 -9.02
C ASP A 215 -1.35 0.01 -7.99
N GLY A 216 -1.10 0.51 -6.77
CA GLY A 216 -0.62 -0.28 -5.64
C GLY A 216 -1.59 -1.41 -5.27
N GLY A 217 -2.86 -1.10 -5.11
CA GLY A 217 -3.91 -2.09 -4.86
C GLY A 217 -4.05 -3.12 -5.99
N LEU A 218 -4.03 -2.65 -7.25
CA LEU A 218 -4.07 -3.50 -8.43
C LEU A 218 -2.83 -4.40 -8.54
N HIS A 219 -1.66 -3.94 -8.10
CA HIS A 219 -0.45 -4.75 -8.05
C HIS A 219 -0.63 -5.97 -7.13
N TYR A 220 -1.17 -5.77 -5.93
CA TYR A 220 -1.44 -6.88 -5.01
C TYR A 220 -2.51 -7.83 -5.52
N HIS A 221 -3.54 -7.32 -6.16
CA HIS A 221 -4.53 -8.15 -6.85
C HIS A 221 -3.88 -9.02 -7.92
N LYS A 222 -3.09 -8.42 -8.81
CA LYS A 222 -2.45 -9.10 -9.94
C LYS A 222 -1.45 -10.17 -9.49
N HIS A 223 -0.64 -9.89 -8.47
CA HIS A 223 0.50 -10.73 -8.10
C HIS A 223 0.25 -11.64 -6.90
N ALA A 224 -0.62 -11.26 -5.98
CA ALA A 224 -1.02 -12.06 -4.83
C ALA A 224 -2.47 -12.57 -4.91
N GLY A 225 -3.24 -12.13 -5.90
CA GLY A 225 -4.64 -12.49 -6.08
C GLY A 225 -5.59 -11.81 -5.09
N ILE A 226 -5.11 -10.83 -4.30
CA ILE A 226 -5.90 -10.18 -3.25
C ILE A 226 -7.18 -9.57 -3.83
N MET A 227 -8.32 -9.81 -3.17
CA MET A 227 -9.62 -9.28 -3.58
C MET A 227 -9.61 -7.75 -3.56
N ILE A 228 -10.32 -7.14 -4.52
CA ILE A 228 -10.53 -5.70 -4.58
C ILE A 228 -11.98 -5.38 -4.27
N ILE A 229 -12.19 -4.41 -3.40
CA ILE A 229 -13.50 -3.79 -3.18
C ILE A 229 -13.41 -2.30 -3.54
N ASN A 230 -14.26 -1.87 -4.48
CA ASN A 230 -14.45 -0.45 -4.77
C ASN A 230 -15.65 0.06 -3.98
N ILE A 231 -15.39 0.89 -2.96
CA ILE A 231 -16.46 1.42 -2.09
C ILE A 231 -17.38 2.43 -2.78
N ASP A 232 -17.04 2.87 -3.97
CA ASP A 232 -17.90 3.75 -4.78
C ASP A 232 -18.92 3.00 -5.62
N GLN A 233 -18.87 1.68 -5.63
CA GLN A 233 -19.82 0.81 -6.31
C GLN A 233 -20.86 0.25 -5.33
N ASN A 234 -21.99 -0.24 -5.87
CA ASN A 234 -22.94 -0.99 -5.06
C ASN A 234 -22.32 -2.33 -4.68
N LEU A 235 -22.23 -2.56 -3.39
CA LEU A 235 -21.65 -3.78 -2.82
C LEU A 235 -22.78 -4.74 -2.46
N ASN A 236 -22.82 -5.87 -3.14
CA ASN A 236 -23.75 -6.94 -2.85
C ASN A 236 -22.95 -8.25 -2.76
N PHE A 237 -22.80 -8.79 -1.57
CA PHE A 237 -22.00 -9.98 -1.30
C PHE A 237 -22.87 -11.04 -0.65
N GLU A 238 -22.86 -12.23 -1.23
CA GLU A 238 -23.34 -13.42 -0.54
C GLU A 238 -22.19 -13.99 0.30
N LYS A 239 -22.47 -14.28 1.58
CA LYS A 239 -21.44 -14.67 2.57
C LYS A 239 -20.60 -15.87 2.11
N GLU A 240 -21.24 -16.90 1.60
CA GLU A 240 -20.58 -18.14 1.19
C GLU A 240 -19.64 -17.92 -0.01
N ASP A 241 -20.11 -17.21 -1.04
CA ASP A 241 -19.33 -16.90 -2.22
C ASP A 241 -18.15 -16.00 -1.87
N PHE A 242 -18.37 -15.03 -0.99
CA PHE A 242 -17.32 -14.14 -0.52
C PHE A 242 -16.21 -14.89 0.24
N LEU A 243 -16.57 -15.80 1.16
CA LEU A 243 -15.62 -16.63 1.88
C LEU A 243 -14.84 -17.55 0.93
N LYS A 244 -15.52 -18.22 0.02
CA LYS A 244 -14.89 -19.10 -0.97
C LYS A 244 -13.84 -18.36 -1.78
N GLN A 245 -14.13 -17.15 -2.25
CA GLN A 245 -13.17 -16.32 -2.96
C GLN A 245 -11.96 -15.97 -2.09
N LEU A 246 -12.16 -15.59 -0.82
CA LEU A 246 -11.07 -15.28 0.10
C LEU A 246 -10.17 -16.49 0.40
N ASP A 247 -10.76 -17.68 0.54
CA ASP A 247 -10.01 -18.92 0.79
C ASP A 247 -9.18 -19.35 -0.43
N GLU A 248 -9.69 -19.17 -1.63
CA GLU A 248 -8.94 -19.43 -2.87
C GLU A 248 -7.74 -18.49 -3.03
N ILE A 249 -7.88 -17.24 -2.62
CA ILE A 249 -6.85 -16.21 -2.69
C ILE A 249 -5.68 -16.56 -1.77
N THR A 250 -5.92 -17.00 -0.57
CA THR A 250 -4.85 -17.31 0.40
C THR A 250 -3.88 -18.39 -0.09
N LYS A 251 -4.35 -19.30 -0.95
CA LYS A 251 -3.51 -20.33 -1.59
C LYS A 251 -2.43 -19.75 -2.50
N LYS A 252 -2.64 -18.55 -3.05
CA LYS A 252 -1.71 -17.88 -3.98
C LYS A 252 -0.60 -17.11 -3.27
N TYR A 253 -0.69 -16.88 -1.97
CA TYR A 253 0.29 -16.07 -1.22
C TYR A 253 1.70 -16.63 -1.23
N ASN A 254 1.87 -17.96 -1.29
CA ASN A 254 3.20 -18.58 -1.36
C ASN A 254 4.02 -18.07 -2.53
N TYR A 255 3.41 -17.95 -3.72
CA TYR A 255 4.11 -17.40 -4.87
C TYR A 255 4.58 -15.97 -4.63
N TYR A 256 3.71 -15.13 -4.07
CA TYR A 256 4.05 -13.75 -3.79
C TYR A 256 5.14 -13.64 -2.71
N ILE A 257 5.02 -14.38 -1.62
CA ILE A 257 6.00 -14.40 -0.53
C ILE A 257 7.36 -14.82 -1.07
N ASN A 258 7.44 -15.94 -1.77
CA ASN A 258 8.69 -16.45 -2.32
C ASN A 258 9.29 -15.57 -3.43
N THR A 259 8.45 -14.79 -4.12
CA THR A 259 8.90 -13.94 -5.22
C THR A 259 9.33 -12.56 -4.76
N TYR A 260 8.65 -11.98 -3.76
CA TYR A 260 8.77 -10.56 -3.41
C TYR A 260 9.20 -10.27 -1.97
N ILE A 261 9.09 -11.23 -1.04
CA ILE A 261 9.32 -11.00 0.39
C ILE A 261 10.58 -11.71 0.87
N THR A 262 10.81 -12.94 0.44
CA THR A 262 12.02 -13.71 0.77
C THR A 262 13.15 -13.44 -0.23
N PRO A 263 14.41 -13.54 0.18
CA PRO A 263 15.58 -13.37 -0.67
C PRO A 263 15.62 -14.33 -1.85
#